data_6602a6e5b4a42b7cf49e26b946c2adfd
#
_entry.id   6602a6e5b4a42b7cf49e26b946c2adfd
#
_cell.length_a   1.000
_cell.length_b   1.000
_cell.length_c   1.000
_cell.angle_alpha   90.00
_cell.angle_beta   90.00
_cell.angle_gamma   90.00
#
_symmetry.space_group_name_H-M   'P 1'
#
loop_
_entity.id
_entity.type
_entity.pdbx_description
1 polymer ?
#
loop_
_entity_poly.entity_id
_entity_poly.type
_entity_poly.pdbx_seq_one_letter_code
_entity_poly.pdbx_strand_id
1 'polypeptide(L)'
;MQKCISFLNAIGIETRFEKLDEPCFLPGLSIHNGIILIDTELLTYPGDILHEAGHVAVVPLAERSTLTASTIEKREQREAEEMMAIAWSYAACVHLELDPYVVFHDEGYQGGGSYIADSFSNKNYFGVPMLQWMGMTADEKRAKELQVTPYPFMLKWVLD
;
A
#
# COMPACT_ATOMS: atom_id res chain seq x y z
N MET A 1 0.77 -1.24 -14.22
CA MET A 1 2.17 -1.23 -13.78
C MET A 1 2.83 0.15 -13.94
N GLN A 2 3.04 0.70 -15.16
CA GLN A 2 3.78 1.98 -15.32
C GLN A 2 3.18 3.16 -14.54
N LYS A 3 1.85 3.27 -14.49
CA LYS A 3 1.14 4.28 -13.68
C LYS A 3 1.49 4.20 -12.19
N CYS A 4 1.51 2.98 -11.64
CA CYS A 4 1.88 2.73 -10.25
C CYS A 4 3.33 3.16 -9.98
N ILE A 5 4.28 2.71 -10.81
CA ILE A 5 5.70 3.03 -10.67
C ILE A 5 5.94 4.54 -10.72
N SER A 6 5.35 5.23 -11.70
CA SER A 6 5.48 6.69 -11.83
C SER A 6 4.94 7.43 -10.60
N PHE A 7 3.80 6.99 -10.08
CA PHE A 7 3.21 7.53 -8.87
C PHE A 7 4.08 7.29 -7.64
N LEU A 8 4.56 6.06 -7.43
CA LEU A 8 5.39 5.71 -6.28
C LEU A 8 6.67 6.53 -6.23
N ASN A 9 7.37 6.62 -7.36
CA ASN A 9 8.59 7.43 -7.43
C ASN A 9 8.30 8.93 -7.20
N ALA A 10 7.15 9.43 -7.67
CA ALA A 10 6.76 10.82 -7.44
C ALA A 10 6.47 11.15 -5.97
N ILE A 11 5.98 10.19 -5.17
CA ILE A 11 5.74 10.36 -3.74
C ILE A 11 6.94 9.98 -2.86
N GLY A 12 8.08 9.60 -3.46
CA GLY A 12 9.32 9.30 -2.74
C GLY A 12 9.47 7.83 -2.30
N ILE A 13 8.68 6.90 -2.86
CA ILE A 13 8.89 5.46 -2.71
C ILE A 13 9.65 4.97 -3.95
N GLU A 14 10.93 4.64 -3.74
CA GLU A 14 11.79 4.18 -4.84
C GLU A 14 11.35 2.79 -5.33
N THR A 15 11.29 2.63 -6.64
CA THR A 15 11.08 1.34 -7.29
C THR A 15 12.25 1.02 -8.20
N ARG A 16 12.66 -0.24 -8.27
CA ARG A 16 13.78 -0.68 -9.07
C ARG A 16 13.45 -1.98 -9.79
N PHE A 17 13.77 -2.05 -11.07
CA PHE A 17 13.72 -3.30 -11.81
C PHE A 17 14.97 -4.10 -11.52
N GLU A 18 14.80 -5.31 -11.00
CA GLU A 18 15.90 -6.18 -10.61
C GLU A 18 15.47 -7.64 -10.70
N LYS A 19 16.34 -8.51 -11.17
CA LYS A 19 16.10 -9.95 -11.18
C LYS A 19 16.23 -10.49 -9.76
N LEU A 20 15.22 -11.25 -9.31
CA LEU A 20 15.17 -11.80 -7.97
C LEU A 20 15.63 -13.25 -7.98
N ASP A 21 16.72 -13.55 -7.28
CA ASP A 21 17.35 -14.88 -7.25
C ASP A 21 16.70 -15.83 -6.23
N GLU A 22 15.90 -15.31 -5.30
CA GLU A 22 15.25 -16.08 -4.23
C GLU A 22 13.73 -16.11 -4.36
N PRO A 23 13.06 -17.17 -3.88
CA PRO A 23 11.62 -17.22 -3.84
C PRO A 23 11.09 -16.08 -2.95
N CYS A 24 10.31 -15.19 -3.55
CA CYS A 24 9.65 -14.10 -2.84
C CYS A 24 8.26 -14.53 -2.37
N PHE A 25 7.77 -13.94 -1.28
CA PHE A 25 6.41 -14.17 -0.78
C PHE A 25 5.36 -13.82 -1.85
N LEU A 26 5.54 -12.67 -2.51
CA LEU A 26 4.79 -12.30 -3.70
C LEU A 26 5.66 -12.53 -4.94
N PRO A 27 5.19 -13.28 -5.95
CA PRO A 27 5.97 -13.56 -7.15
C PRO A 27 6.44 -12.27 -7.83
N GLY A 28 7.77 -12.12 -7.97
CA GLY A 28 8.38 -11.00 -8.67
C GLY A 28 8.42 -9.69 -7.90
N LEU A 29 8.11 -9.68 -6.58
CA LEU A 29 8.19 -8.50 -5.73
C LEU A 29 8.99 -8.77 -4.47
N SER A 30 9.80 -7.80 -4.07
CA SER A 30 10.49 -7.80 -2.78
C SER A 30 10.68 -6.37 -2.28
N ILE A 31 10.78 -6.21 -0.96
CA ILE A 31 11.19 -4.95 -0.33
C ILE A 31 12.60 -5.13 0.22
N HIS A 32 13.50 -4.24 -0.17
CA HIS A 32 14.87 -4.19 0.34
C HIS A 32 15.27 -2.76 0.68
N ASN A 33 15.55 -2.50 1.94
CA ASN A 33 15.88 -1.17 2.46
C ASN A 33 14.84 -0.09 2.10
N GLY A 34 13.54 -0.46 2.13
CA GLY A 34 12.44 0.43 1.76
C GLY A 34 12.28 0.70 0.26
N ILE A 35 13.07 0.04 -0.57
CA ILE A 35 12.98 0.08 -2.04
C ILE A 35 12.14 -1.12 -2.50
N ILE A 36 11.23 -0.91 -3.44
CA ILE A 36 10.45 -1.99 -4.05
C ILE A 36 11.21 -2.53 -5.25
N LEU A 37 11.65 -3.78 -5.15
CA LEU A 37 12.32 -4.50 -6.22
C LEU A 37 11.27 -5.25 -7.06
N ILE A 38 11.35 -5.14 -8.38
CA ILE A 38 10.37 -5.66 -9.33
C ILE A 38 11.09 -6.52 -10.35
N ASP A 39 10.81 -7.82 -10.33
CA ASP A 39 11.22 -8.76 -11.38
C ASP A 39 10.04 -8.96 -12.35
N THR A 40 10.14 -8.36 -13.53
CA THR A 40 9.08 -8.41 -14.53
C THR A 40 8.89 -9.79 -15.18
N GLU A 41 9.87 -10.69 -15.06
CA GLU A 41 9.76 -12.06 -15.57
C GLU A 41 8.94 -12.94 -14.62
N LEU A 42 8.94 -12.63 -13.32
CA LEU A 42 8.24 -13.38 -12.28
C LEU A 42 6.94 -12.71 -11.81
N LEU A 43 6.76 -11.41 -12.05
CA LEU A 43 5.62 -10.64 -11.55
C LEU A 43 4.29 -11.15 -12.15
N THR A 44 3.48 -11.75 -11.29
CA THR A 44 2.18 -12.32 -11.69
C THR A 44 1.05 -11.29 -11.60
N TYR A 45 1.02 -10.52 -10.51
CA TYR A 45 -0.02 -9.54 -10.21
C TYR A 45 0.58 -8.14 -10.07
N PRO A 46 0.57 -7.31 -11.13
CA PRO A 46 1.15 -5.96 -11.09
C PRO A 46 0.52 -5.01 -10.07
N GLY A 47 -0.69 -5.32 -9.59
CA GLY A 47 -1.37 -4.54 -8.55
C GLY A 47 -0.71 -4.66 -7.18
N ASP A 48 -0.04 -5.79 -6.89
CA ASP A 48 0.65 -6.04 -5.63
C ASP A 48 1.75 -5.01 -5.35
N ILE A 49 2.27 -4.35 -6.40
CA ILE A 49 3.20 -3.23 -6.25
C ILE A 49 2.62 -2.12 -5.36
N LEU A 50 1.31 -1.84 -5.46
CA LEU A 50 0.67 -0.84 -4.60
C LEU A 50 0.48 -1.34 -3.17
N HIS A 51 0.26 -2.64 -2.97
CA HIS A 51 0.17 -3.21 -1.63
C HIS A 51 1.52 -3.18 -0.91
N GLU A 52 2.58 -3.62 -1.57
CA GLU A 52 3.95 -3.53 -1.04
C GLU A 52 4.36 -2.08 -0.76
N ALA A 53 3.94 -1.15 -1.62
CA ALA A 53 4.16 0.28 -1.39
C ALA A 53 3.41 0.80 -0.16
N GLY A 54 2.23 0.26 0.13
CA GLY A 54 1.48 0.56 1.35
C GLY A 54 2.29 0.26 2.61
N HIS A 55 2.97 -0.90 2.67
CA HIS A 55 3.85 -1.25 3.78
C HIS A 55 5.01 -0.27 3.97
N VAL A 56 5.59 0.21 2.87
CA VAL A 56 6.65 1.23 2.94
C VAL A 56 6.09 2.60 3.35
N ALA A 57 4.92 2.96 2.84
CA ALA A 57 4.30 4.28 3.03
C ALA A 57 3.91 4.56 4.49
N VAL A 58 3.41 3.53 5.20
CA VAL A 58 2.90 3.65 6.58
C VAL A 58 3.98 3.54 7.65
N VAL A 59 5.22 3.34 7.27
CA VAL A 59 6.36 3.28 8.18
C VAL A 59 7.09 4.64 8.19
N PRO A 60 7.51 5.16 9.38
CA PRO A 60 8.27 6.40 9.47
C PRO A 60 9.54 6.39 8.60
N LEU A 61 9.84 7.53 7.99
CA LEU A 61 10.99 7.68 7.08
C LEU A 61 12.30 7.16 7.68
N ALA A 62 12.52 7.43 8.96
CA ALA A 62 13.75 7.02 9.68
C ALA A 62 13.92 5.50 9.76
N GLU A 63 12.84 4.72 9.66
CA GLU A 63 12.87 3.26 9.76
C GLU A 63 12.88 2.56 8.39
N ARG A 64 12.54 3.25 7.31
CA ARG A 64 12.40 2.65 5.97
C ARG A 64 13.69 2.02 5.46
N SER A 65 14.85 2.59 5.79
CA SER A 65 16.15 2.04 5.37
C SER A 65 16.45 0.66 5.93
N THR A 66 15.67 0.17 6.88
CA THR A 66 15.80 -1.18 7.46
C THR A 66 14.69 -2.12 7.03
N LEU A 67 13.71 -1.64 6.23
CA LEU A 67 12.60 -2.46 5.79
C LEU A 67 13.02 -3.48 4.74
N THR A 68 12.68 -4.72 5.03
CA THR A 68 12.74 -5.86 4.12
C THR A 68 11.45 -6.66 4.29
N ALA A 69 11.13 -7.56 3.37
CA ALA A 69 10.00 -8.48 3.53
C ALA A 69 10.02 -9.19 4.89
N SER A 70 11.18 -9.69 5.30
CA SER A 70 11.33 -10.41 6.58
C SER A 70 11.26 -9.51 7.82
N THR A 71 11.64 -8.24 7.75
CA THR A 71 11.52 -7.31 8.88
C THR A 71 10.10 -6.81 9.05
N ILE A 72 9.34 -6.62 7.97
CA ILE A 72 7.92 -6.26 8.01
C ILE A 72 7.13 -7.31 8.79
N GLU A 73 7.35 -8.59 8.53
CA GLU A 73 6.68 -9.69 9.24
C GLU A 73 6.93 -9.72 10.75
N LYS A 74 8.06 -9.17 11.20
CA LYS A 74 8.49 -9.18 12.60
C LYS A 74 8.17 -7.90 13.36
N ARG A 75 7.54 -6.92 12.71
CA ARG A 75 7.20 -5.66 13.34
C ARG A 75 6.14 -5.86 14.41
N GLU A 76 6.30 -5.19 15.55
CA GLU A 76 5.38 -5.30 16.70
C GLU A 76 3.93 -4.88 16.33
N GLN A 77 3.80 -3.91 15.42
CA GLN A 77 2.50 -3.39 14.98
C GLN A 77 2.06 -3.93 13.61
N ARG A 78 2.61 -5.08 13.18
CA ARG A 78 2.37 -5.67 11.86
C ARG A 78 0.90 -5.70 11.44
N GLU A 79 0.01 -6.15 12.33
CA GLU A 79 -1.42 -6.28 12.01
C GLU A 79 -2.07 -4.91 11.75
N ALA A 80 -1.69 -3.88 12.51
CA ALA A 80 -2.17 -2.53 12.31
C ALA A 80 -1.59 -1.92 11.02
N GLU A 81 -0.30 -2.15 10.74
CA GLU A 81 0.36 -1.72 9.52
C GLU A 81 -0.22 -2.40 8.28
N GLU A 82 -0.59 -3.69 8.37
CA GLU A 82 -1.29 -4.41 7.31
C GLU A 82 -2.65 -3.75 6.98
N MET A 83 -3.46 -3.45 7.99
CA MET A 83 -4.74 -2.77 7.78
C MET A 83 -4.56 -1.38 7.18
N MET A 84 -3.51 -0.65 7.59
CA MET A 84 -3.18 0.65 6.99
C MET A 84 -2.70 0.50 5.56
N ALA A 85 -1.87 -0.50 5.25
CA ALA A 85 -1.38 -0.77 3.90
C ALA A 85 -2.53 -1.09 2.93
N ILE A 86 -3.50 -1.90 3.36
CA ILE A 86 -4.72 -2.19 2.60
C ILE A 86 -5.51 -0.90 2.31
N ALA A 87 -5.77 -0.09 3.34
CA ALA A 87 -6.49 1.17 3.15
C ALA A 87 -5.71 2.13 2.25
N TRP A 88 -4.40 2.23 2.42
CA TRP A 88 -3.54 3.04 1.58
C TRP A 88 -3.58 2.59 0.10
N SER A 89 -3.52 1.28 -0.14
CA SER A 89 -3.58 0.70 -1.49
C SER A 89 -4.89 0.98 -2.20
N TYR A 90 -6.01 0.91 -1.47
CA TYR A 90 -7.31 1.31 -2.04
C TYR A 90 -7.33 2.80 -2.42
N ALA A 91 -6.85 3.67 -1.54
CA ALA A 91 -6.74 5.09 -1.84
C ALA A 91 -5.87 5.36 -3.08
N ALA A 92 -4.76 4.61 -3.23
CA ALA A 92 -3.89 4.69 -4.40
C ALA A 92 -4.61 4.23 -5.68
N CYS A 93 -5.41 3.14 -5.62
CA CYS A 93 -6.24 2.71 -6.75
C CYS A 93 -7.20 3.82 -7.18
N VAL A 94 -7.94 4.42 -6.25
CA VAL A 94 -8.87 5.51 -6.55
C VAL A 94 -8.14 6.71 -7.16
N HIS A 95 -7.01 7.11 -6.58
CA HIS A 95 -6.19 8.22 -7.08
C HIS A 95 -5.67 7.99 -8.50
N LEU A 96 -5.29 6.75 -8.80
CA LEU A 96 -4.76 6.35 -10.10
C LEU A 96 -5.86 5.95 -11.10
N GLU A 97 -7.12 6.01 -10.71
CA GLU A 97 -8.25 5.53 -11.53
C GLU A 97 -8.04 4.08 -12.00
N LEU A 98 -7.64 3.22 -11.06
CA LEU A 98 -7.49 1.79 -11.25
C LEU A 98 -8.64 1.05 -10.58
N ASP A 99 -9.01 -0.09 -11.15
CA ASP A 99 -9.96 -1.01 -10.53
C ASP A 99 -9.32 -1.61 -9.27
N PRO A 100 -9.92 -1.48 -8.06
CA PRO A 100 -9.38 -2.06 -6.84
C PRO A 100 -9.12 -3.56 -6.90
N TYR A 101 -9.85 -4.30 -7.73
CA TYR A 101 -9.63 -5.75 -7.90
C TYR A 101 -8.27 -6.10 -8.52
N VAL A 102 -7.55 -5.15 -9.11
CA VAL A 102 -6.18 -5.39 -9.59
C VAL A 102 -5.17 -5.52 -8.44
N VAL A 103 -5.49 -4.96 -7.27
CA VAL A 103 -4.70 -5.10 -6.04
C VAL A 103 -5.31 -6.18 -5.15
N PHE A 104 -6.62 -6.12 -4.93
CA PHE A 104 -7.34 -7.05 -4.05
C PHE A 104 -7.85 -8.26 -4.82
N HIS A 105 -6.92 -9.04 -5.38
CA HIS A 105 -7.22 -10.31 -6.03
C HIS A 105 -7.24 -11.46 -5.01
N ASP A 106 -8.00 -12.50 -5.28
CA ASP A 106 -8.26 -13.56 -4.29
C ASP A 106 -7.00 -14.37 -3.95
N GLU A 107 -6.08 -14.55 -4.88
CA GLU A 107 -4.82 -15.28 -4.67
C GLU A 107 -3.90 -14.59 -3.64
N GLY A 108 -3.93 -13.26 -3.57
CA GLY A 108 -3.11 -12.48 -2.63
C GLY A 108 -3.66 -12.40 -1.21
N TYR A 109 -4.95 -12.68 -0.99
CA TYR A 109 -5.67 -12.45 0.27
C TYR A 109 -6.41 -13.69 0.78
N GLN A 110 -5.88 -14.87 0.52
CA GLN A 110 -6.45 -16.16 0.97
C GLN A 110 -7.93 -16.35 0.55
N GLY A 111 -8.29 -15.88 -0.64
CA GLY A 111 -9.66 -15.91 -1.16
C GLY A 111 -10.53 -14.74 -0.71
N GLY A 112 -9.98 -13.76 0.02
CA GLY A 112 -10.71 -12.62 0.56
C GLY A 112 -10.55 -11.30 -0.19
N GLY A 113 -9.81 -11.26 -1.28
CA GLY A 113 -9.52 -10.02 -2.01
C GLY A 113 -10.77 -9.32 -2.52
N SER A 114 -11.66 -10.05 -3.18
CA SER A 114 -12.95 -9.50 -3.64
C SER A 114 -13.78 -8.90 -2.51
N TYR A 115 -13.81 -9.55 -1.33
CA TYR A 115 -14.51 -9.02 -0.17
C TYR A 115 -13.90 -7.69 0.31
N ILE A 116 -12.57 -7.55 0.28
CA ILE A 116 -11.90 -6.29 0.64
C ILE A 116 -12.30 -5.19 -0.35
N ALA A 117 -12.19 -5.44 -1.66
CA ALA A 117 -12.56 -4.50 -2.71
C ALA A 117 -14.03 -4.04 -2.57
N ASP A 118 -14.95 -4.98 -2.37
CA ASP A 118 -16.38 -4.72 -2.17
C ASP A 118 -16.63 -3.91 -0.91
N SER A 119 -16.01 -4.26 0.22
CA SER A 119 -16.16 -3.55 1.49
C SER A 119 -15.75 -2.09 1.35
N PHE A 120 -14.60 -1.82 0.75
CA PHE A 120 -14.12 -0.46 0.54
C PHE A 120 -14.98 0.32 -0.47
N SER A 121 -15.43 -0.32 -1.54
CA SER A 121 -16.35 0.29 -2.52
C SER A 121 -17.69 0.68 -1.88
N ASN A 122 -18.13 -0.08 -0.87
CA ASN A 122 -19.32 0.21 -0.07
C ASN A 122 -19.05 1.10 1.16
N LYS A 123 -17.88 1.72 1.23
CA LYS A 123 -17.44 2.60 2.33
C LYS A 123 -17.33 1.92 3.70
N ASN A 124 -17.23 0.61 3.74
CA ASN A 124 -16.93 -0.15 4.95
C ASN A 124 -15.40 -0.25 5.12
N TYR A 125 -14.80 0.84 5.54
CA TYR A 125 -13.36 0.99 5.64
C TYR A 125 -12.79 0.44 6.94
N PHE A 126 -11.69 -0.28 6.86
CA PHE A 126 -10.82 -0.58 8.00
C PHE A 126 -9.41 0.00 7.74
N GLY A 127 -8.60 0.16 8.78
CA GLY A 127 -7.28 0.82 8.66
C GLY A 127 -7.34 2.36 8.56
N VAL A 128 -8.44 2.93 8.07
CA VAL A 128 -8.60 4.39 7.90
C VAL A 128 -8.47 5.17 9.22
N PRO A 129 -9.02 4.73 10.37
CA PRO A 129 -8.81 5.43 11.63
C PRO A 129 -7.33 5.55 12.03
N MET A 130 -6.51 4.54 11.71
CA MET A 130 -5.07 4.55 11.99
C MET A 130 -4.33 5.46 11.01
N LEU A 131 -4.65 5.46 9.72
CA LEU A 131 -4.12 6.43 8.75
C LEU A 131 -4.46 7.86 9.16
N GLN A 132 -5.67 8.09 9.66
CA GLN A 132 -6.09 9.39 10.18
C GLN A 132 -5.28 9.78 11.43
N TRP A 133 -5.05 8.85 12.37
CA TRP A 133 -4.21 9.08 13.53
C TRP A 133 -2.79 9.51 13.14
N MET A 134 -2.25 8.89 12.09
CA MET A 134 -0.95 9.24 11.50
C MET A 134 -0.98 10.53 10.66
N GLY A 135 -2.15 11.17 10.52
CA GLY A 135 -2.30 12.41 9.75
C GLY A 135 -2.21 12.22 8.24
N MET A 136 -2.37 11.00 7.74
CA MET A 136 -2.26 10.70 6.31
C MET A 136 -3.56 10.91 5.54
N THR A 137 -4.71 10.88 6.22
CA THR A 137 -6.04 11.12 5.64
C THR A 137 -6.98 11.69 6.69
N ALA A 138 -8.26 11.88 6.34
CA ALA A 138 -9.32 12.28 7.26
C ALA A 138 -10.61 11.53 6.92
N ASP A 139 -11.35 11.07 7.94
CA ASP A 139 -12.71 10.60 7.79
C ASP A 139 -13.68 11.77 7.46
N GLU A 140 -14.96 11.48 7.20
CA GLU A 140 -15.94 12.50 6.83
C GLU A 140 -16.11 13.62 7.89
N LYS A 141 -16.00 13.28 9.19
CA LYS A 141 -16.12 14.24 10.27
C LYS A 141 -14.89 15.13 10.34
N ARG A 142 -13.71 14.52 10.38
CA ARG A 142 -12.44 15.24 10.47
C ARG A 142 -12.17 16.08 9.23
N ALA A 143 -12.54 15.58 8.06
CA ALA A 143 -12.42 16.30 6.79
C ALA A 143 -13.23 17.61 6.79
N LYS A 144 -14.45 17.61 7.34
CA LYS A 144 -15.25 18.83 7.50
C LYS A 144 -14.57 19.85 8.43
N GLU A 145 -14.00 19.40 9.54
CA GLU A 145 -13.26 20.26 10.47
C GLU A 145 -12.01 20.89 9.83
N LEU A 146 -11.30 20.10 9.03
CA LEU A 146 -10.08 20.53 8.34
C LEU A 146 -10.32 21.22 6.99
N GLN A 147 -11.57 21.24 6.50
CA GLN A 147 -11.94 21.74 5.18
C GLN A 147 -11.21 21.07 4.02
N VAL A 148 -11.06 19.76 4.11
CA VAL A 148 -10.41 18.91 3.10
C VAL A 148 -11.36 17.83 2.58
N THR A 149 -10.97 17.13 1.53
CA THR A 149 -11.71 15.96 1.01
C THR A 149 -11.47 14.75 1.93
N PRO A 150 -12.53 14.00 2.30
CA PRO A 150 -12.37 12.81 3.13
C PRO A 150 -11.73 11.65 2.36
N TYR A 151 -11.28 10.64 3.13
CA TYR A 151 -10.84 9.36 2.54
C TYR A 151 -11.87 8.86 1.49
N PRO A 152 -11.39 8.34 0.33
CA PRO A 152 -10.02 7.89 0.03
C PRO A 152 -9.04 8.98 -0.44
N PHE A 153 -9.34 10.26 -0.27
CA PHE A 153 -8.36 11.31 -0.51
C PHE A 153 -7.28 11.28 0.58
N MET A 154 -6.01 11.29 0.15
CA MET A 154 -4.87 11.31 1.05
C MET A 154 -4.33 12.73 1.22
N LEU A 155 -4.12 13.15 2.46
CA LEU A 155 -3.46 14.41 2.82
C LEU A 155 -1.95 14.33 2.59
N LYS A 156 -1.38 13.17 2.86
CA LYS A 156 -0.01 12.80 2.51
C LYS A 156 0.07 11.32 2.19
N TRP A 157 0.91 10.98 1.22
CA TRP A 157 1.05 9.62 0.74
C TRP A 157 2.10 8.79 1.50
N VAL A 158 2.99 9.44 2.20
CA VAL A 158 4.05 8.78 2.97
C VAL A 158 4.13 9.39 4.37
N LEU A 159 4.47 8.58 5.34
CA LEU A 159 4.69 9.02 6.70
C LEU A 159 6.10 9.67 6.80
N ASP A 160 6.20 10.79 7.50
CA ASP A 160 7.46 11.52 7.69
C ASP A 160 8.38 10.80 8.68
#